data_86c0c957a5c8c787dcb787a06d0e72fd
#
_entry.id   86c0c957a5c8c787dcb787a06d0e72fd
#
_cell.length_a   1.000
_cell.length_b   1.000
_cell.length_c   1.000
_cell.angle_alpha   90.00
_cell.angle_beta   90.00
_cell.angle_gamma   90.00
#
_symmetry.space_group_name_H-M   'P 1'
#
loop_
_entity.id
_entity.type
_entity.pdbx_description
1 polymer ?
#
loop_
_entity_poly.entity_id
_entity_poly.type
_entity_poly.pdbx_seq_one_letter_code
_entity_poly.pdbx_strand_id
1 'polypeptide(L)'
;MHTDETLMILDRVTARLANQLRTFVAETCPEFSTKELRREVEARRRRETREQLSKNGAPPGNPKDCAYTSTRRPKTLNLQTYKLHALGDYSSQIRLFGTTDLYSTQPVRYSTSRSSVSIPSSL
;
A
#
# COMPACT_ATOMS: atom_id res chain seq x y z
N MET A 1 21.63 -11.45 11.39
CA MET A 1 22.62 -11.42 10.33
C MET A 1 22.13 -12.34 9.23
N HIS A 2 21.99 -11.88 7.96
CA HIS A 2 21.55 -12.73 6.84
C HIS A 2 22.78 -13.41 6.24
N THR A 3 22.70 -14.72 6.10
CA THR A 3 23.70 -15.51 5.37
C THR A 3 23.25 -15.71 3.94
N ASP A 4 24.14 -16.05 3.03
CA ASP A 4 23.79 -16.37 1.63
C ASP A 4 22.77 -17.49 1.55
N GLU A 5 22.89 -18.49 2.42
CA GLU A 5 21.91 -19.58 2.51
C GLU A 5 20.52 -19.09 2.86
N THR A 6 20.39 -18.19 3.84
CA THR A 6 19.07 -17.61 4.20
C THR A 6 18.50 -16.76 3.09
N LEU A 7 19.32 -16.06 2.31
CA LEU A 7 18.89 -15.29 1.16
C LEU A 7 18.44 -16.19 -0.01
N MET A 8 19.11 -17.31 -0.23
CA MET A 8 18.67 -18.32 -1.21
C MET A 8 17.30 -18.92 -0.82
N ILE A 9 17.09 -19.20 0.47
CA ILE A 9 15.79 -19.66 0.97
C ILE A 9 14.73 -18.59 0.73
N LEU A 10 15.03 -17.32 1.04
CA LEU A 10 14.13 -16.19 0.81
C LEU A 10 13.71 -16.09 -0.65
N ASP A 11 14.65 -16.15 -1.60
CA ASP A 11 14.38 -16.13 -3.04
C ASP A 11 13.43 -17.25 -3.45
N ARG A 12 13.70 -18.48 -2.99
CA ARG A 12 12.86 -19.65 -3.31
C ARG A 12 11.45 -19.51 -2.75
N VAL A 13 11.32 -19.08 -1.49
CA VAL A 13 10.02 -18.91 -0.84
C VAL A 13 9.22 -17.79 -1.51
N THR A 14 9.86 -16.68 -1.86
CA THR A 14 9.23 -15.55 -2.55
C THR A 14 8.73 -15.96 -3.94
N ALA A 15 9.54 -16.67 -4.71
CA ALA A 15 9.13 -17.19 -6.01
C ALA A 15 7.95 -18.16 -5.90
N ARG A 16 7.97 -19.05 -4.91
CA ARG A 16 6.87 -19.98 -4.64
C ARG A 16 5.59 -19.24 -4.26
N LEU A 17 5.68 -18.24 -3.38
CA LEU A 17 4.55 -17.39 -3.00
C LEU A 17 3.96 -16.67 -4.22
N ALA A 18 4.80 -16.09 -5.08
CA ALA A 18 4.33 -15.40 -6.28
C ALA A 18 3.56 -16.35 -7.21
N ASN A 19 4.04 -17.58 -7.40
CA ASN A 19 3.34 -18.59 -8.20
C ASN A 19 2.00 -18.98 -7.58
N GLN A 20 1.96 -19.22 -6.27
CA GLN A 20 0.73 -19.55 -5.56
C GLN A 20 -0.31 -18.42 -5.63
N LEU A 21 0.12 -17.16 -5.53
CA LEU A 21 -0.78 -16.02 -5.69
C LEU A 21 -1.35 -15.93 -7.11
N ARG A 22 -0.56 -16.20 -8.15
CA ARG A 22 -1.06 -16.26 -9.54
C ARG A 22 -2.08 -17.37 -9.72
N THR A 23 -1.80 -18.57 -9.21
CA THR A 23 -2.74 -19.70 -9.23
C THR A 23 -4.03 -19.35 -8.50
N PHE A 24 -3.93 -18.74 -7.32
CA PHE A 24 -5.09 -18.29 -6.55
C PHE A 24 -5.96 -17.30 -7.32
N VAL A 25 -5.34 -16.33 -8.02
CA VAL A 25 -6.08 -15.37 -8.86
C VAL A 25 -6.74 -16.07 -10.04
N ALA A 26 -6.09 -17.06 -10.65
CA ALA A 26 -6.60 -17.75 -11.83
C ALA A 26 -7.70 -18.77 -11.51
N GLU A 27 -7.58 -19.48 -10.41
CA GLU A 27 -8.45 -20.62 -10.08
C GLU A 27 -9.53 -20.23 -9.06
N THR A 28 -9.15 -19.56 -7.98
CA THR A 28 -10.06 -19.29 -6.85
C THR A 28 -10.84 -18.00 -7.02
N CYS A 29 -10.18 -16.92 -7.44
CA CYS A 29 -10.86 -15.61 -7.54
C CYS A 29 -12.06 -15.58 -8.49
N PRO A 30 -12.10 -16.32 -9.62
CA PRO A 30 -13.27 -16.32 -10.52
C PRO A 30 -14.52 -16.93 -9.90
N GLU A 31 -14.37 -17.82 -8.93
CA GLU A 31 -15.51 -18.44 -8.25
C GLU A 31 -16.25 -17.45 -7.31
N PHE A 32 -15.61 -16.35 -6.94
CA PHE A 32 -16.15 -15.36 -6.03
C PHE A 32 -16.47 -14.05 -6.73
N SER A 33 -17.74 -13.65 -6.76
CA SER A 33 -18.18 -12.34 -7.25
C SER A 33 -17.92 -11.24 -6.21
N THR A 34 -16.66 -10.88 -6.00
CA THR A 34 -16.28 -9.83 -5.05
C THR A 34 -16.59 -8.44 -5.59
N LYS A 35 -17.14 -7.57 -4.74
CA LYS A 35 -17.53 -6.20 -5.09
C LYS A 35 -16.94 -5.20 -4.10
N GLU A 36 -16.81 -3.95 -4.54
CA GLU A 36 -16.39 -2.83 -3.69
C GLU A 36 -17.18 -2.79 -2.37
N LEU A 37 -16.50 -2.46 -1.28
CA LEU A 37 -17.13 -2.17 -0.01
C LEU A 37 -17.91 -0.84 -0.08
N ARG A 38 -18.97 -0.68 0.73
CA ARG A 38 -19.74 0.57 0.78
C ARG A 38 -18.85 1.78 1.05
N ARG A 39 -17.90 1.66 1.98
CA ARG A 39 -16.92 2.72 2.28
C ARG A 39 -16.03 3.10 1.09
N GLU A 40 -15.67 2.13 0.25
CA GLU A 40 -14.87 2.38 -0.96
C GLU A 40 -15.67 3.15 -2.01
N VAL A 41 -16.94 2.79 -2.20
CA VAL A 41 -17.86 3.50 -3.08
C VAL A 41 -18.02 4.96 -2.63
N GLU A 42 -18.24 5.19 -1.34
CA GLU A 42 -18.34 6.56 -0.79
C GLU A 42 -17.04 7.35 -0.95
N ALA A 43 -15.89 6.72 -0.69
CA ALA A 43 -14.58 7.36 -0.88
C ALA A 43 -14.32 7.72 -2.35
N ARG A 44 -14.69 6.85 -3.29
CA ARG A 44 -14.63 7.13 -4.73
C ARG A 44 -15.50 8.31 -5.10
N ARG A 45 -16.77 8.33 -4.68
CA ARG A 45 -17.69 9.45 -4.93
C ARG A 45 -17.14 10.78 -4.42
N ARG A 46 -16.59 10.80 -3.19
CA ARG A 46 -15.99 12.02 -2.62
C ARG A 46 -14.81 12.52 -3.46
N ARG A 47 -14.01 11.62 -4.03
CA ARG A 47 -12.91 11.99 -4.93
C ARG A 47 -13.43 12.56 -6.25
N GLU A 48 -14.37 11.87 -6.89
CA GLU A 48 -15.00 12.30 -8.15
C GLU A 48 -15.65 13.68 -7.99
N THR A 49 -16.40 13.92 -6.89
CA THR A 49 -16.99 15.23 -6.59
C THR A 49 -15.91 16.31 -6.42
N ARG A 50 -14.82 16.00 -5.69
CA ARG A 50 -13.72 16.96 -5.49
C ARG A 50 -13.03 17.31 -6.79
N GLU A 51 -12.81 16.33 -7.67
CA GLU A 51 -12.20 16.54 -8.98
C GLU A 51 -13.10 17.38 -9.91
N GLN A 52 -14.42 17.15 -9.86
CA GLN A 52 -15.39 17.96 -10.62
C GLN A 52 -15.44 19.41 -10.14
N LEU A 53 -15.44 19.63 -8.82
CA LEU A 53 -15.35 20.97 -8.23
C LEU A 53 -14.06 21.69 -8.65
N SER A 54 -12.95 20.98 -8.69
CA SER A 54 -11.67 21.56 -9.11
C SER A 54 -11.64 21.94 -10.59
N LYS A 55 -12.36 21.21 -11.45
CA LYS A 55 -12.38 21.45 -12.90
C LYS A 55 -13.41 22.48 -13.33
N ASN A 56 -14.56 22.55 -12.69
CA ASN A 56 -15.71 23.33 -13.17
C ASN A 56 -16.01 24.58 -12.33
N GLY A 57 -15.34 24.80 -11.19
CA GLY A 57 -15.53 25.99 -10.33
C GLY A 57 -16.95 26.21 -9.81
N ALA A 58 -17.91 25.36 -10.14
CA ALA A 58 -19.30 25.47 -9.73
C ALA A 58 -19.63 24.39 -8.68
N PRO A 59 -20.36 24.73 -7.60
CA PRO A 59 -20.83 23.73 -6.65
C PRO A 59 -21.79 22.77 -7.38
N PRO A 60 -21.68 21.45 -7.15
CA PRO A 60 -22.63 20.51 -7.72
C PRO A 60 -24.03 20.84 -7.21
N GLY A 61 -24.98 20.92 -8.13
CA GLY A 61 -26.40 21.03 -7.80
C GLY A 61 -26.79 19.97 -6.79
N ASN A 62 -27.80 20.26 -6.02
CA ASN A 62 -28.35 19.56 -4.85
C ASN A 62 -28.01 18.05 -4.75
N PRO A 63 -27.40 17.56 -3.66
CA PRO A 63 -26.98 16.17 -3.53
C PRO A 63 -28.13 15.15 -3.54
N LYS A 64 -29.37 15.59 -3.66
CA LYS A 64 -30.57 14.73 -3.70
C LYS A 64 -30.86 14.16 -5.09
N ASP A 65 -30.36 14.75 -6.17
CA ASP A 65 -30.69 14.34 -7.55
C ASP A 65 -29.69 13.34 -8.16
N CYS A 66 -28.63 13.00 -7.46
CA CYS A 66 -27.78 11.91 -7.87
C CYS A 66 -28.45 10.58 -7.51
N ALA A 67 -29.32 10.11 -8.40
CA ALA A 67 -29.97 8.81 -8.31
C ALA A 67 -28.96 7.76 -7.84
N TYR A 68 -29.32 7.02 -6.82
CA TYR A 68 -28.54 6.01 -6.07
C TYR A 68 -28.18 4.77 -6.92
N THR A 69 -27.84 4.94 -8.16
CA THR A 69 -27.34 3.88 -9.06
C THR A 69 -25.83 3.78 -9.07
N SER A 70 -25.19 4.11 -7.96
CA SER A 70 -23.76 3.82 -7.78
C SER A 70 -23.60 2.31 -7.59
N THR A 71 -23.66 1.60 -8.69
CA THR A 71 -23.43 0.16 -8.73
C THR A 71 -22.04 -0.12 -8.18
N ARG A 72 -21.95 -0.99 -7.19
CA ARG A 72 -20.69 -1.47 -6.63
C ARG A 72 -19.91 -2.15 -7.74
N ARG A 73 -18.71 -1.65 -8.02
CA ARG A 73 -17.84 -2.20 -9.06
C ARG A 73 -17.33 -3.58 -8.66
N PRO A 74 -17.20 -4.53 -9.59
CA PRO A 74 -16.51 -5.79 -9.31
C PRO A 74 -15.07 -5.48 -8.92
N LYS A 75 -14.53 -6.24 -7.98
CA LYS A 75 -13.17 -6.07 -7.48
C LYS A 75 -12.42 -7.38 -7.60
N THR A 76 -11.30 -7.35 -8.27
CA THR A 76 -10.39 -8.48 -8.41
C THR A 76 -9.13 -8.24 -7.59
N LEU A 77 -8.48 -9.31 -7.15
CA LEU A 77 -7.19 -9.23 -6.47
C LEU A 77 -6.13 -8.68 -7.45
N ASN A 78 -5.60 -7.50 -7.13
CA ASN A 78 -4.60 -6.86 -7.97
C ASN A 78 -3.19 -7.26 -7.50
N LEU A 79 -2.50 -8.07 -8.29
CA LEU A 79 -1.11 -8.45 -8.07
C LEU A 79 -0.10 -7.40 -8.58
N GLN A 80 -0.56 -6.37 -9.30
CA GLN A 80 0.28 -5.28 -9.84
C GLN A 80 0.58 -4.19 -8.80
N THR A 81 0.56 -4.54 -7.52
CA THR A 81 0.87 -3.58 -6.46
C THR A 81 2.38 -3.51 -6.23
N TYR A 82 2.90 -2.32 -5.97
CA TYR A 82 4.31 -2.09 -5.67
C TYR A 82 4.86 -3.04 -4.59
N LYS A 83 4.06 -3.31 -3.56
CA LYS A 83 4.46 -4.20 -2.46
C LYS A 83 4.80 -5.62 -2.92
N LEU A 84 4.04 -6.16 -3.89
CA LEU A 84 4.28 -7.50 -4.42
C LEU A 84 5.46 -7.53 -5.38
N HIS A 85 5.66 -6.46 -6.16
CA HIS A 85 6.84 -6.34 -7.01
C HIS A 85 8.12 -6.20 -6.17
N ALA A 86 8.11 -5.33 -5.17
CA ALA A 86 9.26 -5.11 -4.30
C ALA A 86 9.68 -6.37 -3.52
N LEU A 87 8.77 -7.34 -3.31
CA LEU A 87 9.09 -8.59 -2.62
C LEU A 87 10.17 -9.40 -3.36
N GLY A 88 10.16 -9.39 -4.69
CA GLY A 88 11.16 -10.08 -5.51
C GLY A 88 12.56 -9.47 -5.41
N ASP A 89 12.64 -8.19 -5.10
CA ASP A 89 13.91 -7.46 -5.08
C ASP A 89 14.60 -7.49 -3.70
N TYR A 90 13.93 -7.97 -2.65
CA TYR A 90 14.45 -7.90 -1.27
C TYR A 90 15.79 -8.58 -1.10
N SER A 91 15.98 -9.78 -1.62
CA SER A 91 17.22 -10.51 -1.43
C SER A 91 18.39 -9.86 -2.16
N SER A 92 18.18 -9.35 -3.36
CA SER A 92 19.18 -8.60 -4.12
C SER A 92 19.54 -7.28 -3.44
N GLN A 93 18.56 -6.57 -2.90
CA GLN A 93 18.77 -5.34 -2.13
C GLN A 93 19.57 -5.60 -0.86
N ILE A 94 19.27 -6.69 -0.13
CA ILE A 94 20.04 -7.07 1.08
C ILE A 94 21.49 -7.41 0.73
N ARG A 95 21.75 -8.06 -0.41
CA ARG A 95 23.11 -8.35 -0.87
C ARG A 95 23.91 -7.09 -1.22
N LEU A 96 23.23 -6.10 -1.82
CA LEU A 96 23.87 -4.85 -2.27
C LEU A 96 24.06 -3.83 -1.14
N PHE A 97 23.07 -3.67 -0.29
CA PHE A 97 23.00 -2.57 0.68
C PHE A 97 23.02 -3.04 2.14
N GLY A 98 23.02 -4.33 2.37
CA GLY A 98 22.87 -4.91 3.72
C GLY A 98 21.42 -4.98 4.18
N THR A 99 21.24 -5.24 5.48
CA THR A 99 19.91 -5.36 6.07
C THR A 99 19.17 -4.03 6.09
N THR A 100 17.84 -4.07 6.06
CA THR A 100 16.98 -2.88 6.07
C THR A 100 17.20 -1.95 7.26
N ASP A 101 17.78 -2.45 8.35
CA ASP A 101 18.12 -1.66 9.54
C ASP A 101 19.18 -0.57 9.25
N LEU A 102 20.03 -0.78 8.25
CA LEU A 102 21.09 0.16 7.89
C LEU A 102 20.57 1.40 7.13
N TYR A 103 19.47 1.27 6.39
CA TYR A 103 18.89 2.37 5.63
C TYR A 103 17.45 2.73 6.07
N SER A 104 16.99 2.15 7.17
CA SER A 104 15.71 2.51 7.77
C SER A 104 15.77 3.92 8.36
N THR A 105 14.70 4.68 8.20
CA THR A 105 14.55 6.01 8.81
C THR A 105 14.26 5.96 10.32
N GLN A 106 14.08 4.79 10.89
CA GLN A 106 13.83 4.61 12.32
C GLN A 106 14.96 5.13 13.21
N PRO A 107 16.26 4.88 12.95
CA PRO A 107 17.36 5.43 13.77
C PRO A 107 17.32 6.95 13.84
N VAL A 108 16.95 7.63 12.74
CA VAL A 108 16.87 9.09 12.67
C VAL A 108 15.75 9.63 13.55
N ARG A 109 14.63 8.93 13.66
CA ARG A 109 13.51 9.34 14.54
C ARG A 109 13.87 9.25 16.01
N TYR A 110 14.65 8.26 16.42
CA TYR A 110 15.09 8.14 17.82
C TYR A 110 16.13 9.20 18.20
N SER A 111 17.00 9.62 17.29
CA SER A 111 17.98 10.65 17.56
C SER A 111 17.38 12.06 17.67
N THR A 112 16.33 12.37 16.89
CA THR A 112 15.63 13.66 16.96
C THR A 112 14.77 13.83 18.22
N SER A 113 14.26 12.74 18.79
CA SER A 113 13.46 12.82 20.03
C SER A 113 14.32 12.99 21.31
N ARG A 114 15.64 12.75 21.24
CA ARG A 114 16.56 12.91 22.37
C ARG A 114 17.20 14.29 22.50
N SER A 115 17.01 15.17 21.55
CA SER A 115 17.64 16.50 21.50
C SER A 115 16.86 17.61 22.21
N SER A 116 15.80 17.30 22.94
CA SER A 116 15.18 18.26 23.86
C SER A 116 15.89 18.25 25.21
N VAL A 117 17.16 18.63 25.20
CA VAL A 117 17.87 18.98 26.45
C VAL A 117 17.33 20.34 26.90
N SER A 118 16.58 20.32 28.00
CA SER A 118 16.18 21.46 28.78
C SER A 118 17.40 22.30 29.15
N ILE A 119 17.42 23.53 28.68
CA ILE A 119 18.34 24.56 29.18
C ILE A 119 17.83 24.98 30.55
N PRO A 120 18.59 24.83 31.66
CA PRO A 120 18.19 25.39 32.92
C PRO A 120 18.32 26.91 32.85
N SER A 121 17.21 27.62 33.11
CA SER A 121 17.20 29.04 33.38
C SER A 121 17.98 29.27 34.68
N SER A 122 19.18 29.85 34.59
CA SER A 122 19.88 30.44 35.73
C SER A 122 19.64 31.93 35.74
N LEU A 123 19.19 32.38 36.90
CA LEU A 123 19.04 33.74 37.41
C LEU A 123 20.14 34.75 37.01
#